data_e5bc1711925fdbe46a016df710ef5ca3
#
_entry.id   e5bc1711925fdbe46a016df710ef5ca3
#
_cell.length_a   1.000
_cell.length_b   1.000
_cell.length_c   1.000
_cell.angle_alpha   90.00
_cell.angle_beta   90.00
_cell.angle_gamma   90.00
#
_symmetry.space_group_name_H-M   'P 1'
#
loop_
_entity.id
_entity.type
_entity.pdbx_description
1 polymer ?
#
loop_
_entity_poly.entity_id
_entity_poly.type
_entity_poly.pdbx_seq_one_letter_code
_entity_poly.pdbx_strand_id
1 'polypeptide(L)'
;VKNARVTSTTATWITLEWERNANVTGYAIEQYKGGKWTQIAVTKNNTTLKFIVKGLNPDTKYSFRIRAYKTNGTKTTYGGYVSMAGTTRIANVAKFNATALSQTVVKLSWSRNTIASGYVIEQYKGGKWTQINVIKDKNVTTMVVSPLAKGTTYSFRMKSFKTVDGSNRFSEYISAKVTTAK
;
A
#
# COMPACT_ATOMS: atom_id res chain seq x y z
N VAL A 1 7.36 17.34 19.31
CA VAL A 1 7.72 16.20 18.44
C VAL A 1 8.49 16.75 17.24
N LYS A 2 9.56 16.09 16.81
CA LYS A 2 10.32 16.45 15.62
C LYS A 2 10.14 15.40 14.53
N ASN A 3 10.24 15.82 13.27
CA ASN A 3 10.25 14.98 12.07
C ASN A 3 9.14 13.93 11.98
N ALA A 4 7.94 14.27 12.50
CA ALA A 4 6.77 13.42 12.37
C ALA A 4 6.31 13.37 10.90
N ARG A 5 6.22 12.17 10.33
CA ARG A 5 5.92 11.95 8.93
C ARG A 5 5.21 10.63 8.66
N VAL A 6 4.58 10.54 7.50
CA VAL A 6 4.13 9.26 6.93
C VAL A 6 5.30 8.64 6.18
N THR A 7 5.67 7.40 6.51
CA THR A 7 6.81 6.70 5.89
C THR A 7 6.40 5.62 4.92
N SER A 8 5.23 5.03 5.08
CA SER A 8 4.69 4.08 4.10
C SER A 8 3.16 4.00 4.15
N THR A 9 2.59 3.61 3.03
CA THR A 9 1.14 3.40 2.88
C THR A 9 0.86 2.13 2.08
N THR A 10 -0.18 1.41 2.48
CA THR A 10 -0.81 0.35 1.67
C THR A 10 -2.25 0.73 1.34
N ALA A 11 -3.04 -0.19 0.85
CA ALA A 11 -4.47 0.04 0.63
C ALA A 11 -5.26 0.20 1.94
N THR A 12 -4.79 -0.35 3.06
CA THR A 12 -5.58 -0.44 4.31
C THR A 12 -4.85 0.02 5.55
N TRP A 13 -3.61 0.50 5.44
CA TRP A 13 -2.87 1.03 6.57
C TRP A 13 -1.87 2.12 6.17
N ILE A 14 -1.52 2.96 7.14
CA ILE A 14 -0.53 4.03 7.04
C ILE A 14 0.44 3.91 8.21
N THR A 15 1.74 4.03 7.94
CA THR A 15 2.79 4.08 8.97
C THR A 15 3.15 5.52 9.28
N LEU A 16 3.11 5.86 10.56
CA LEU A 16 3.55 7.12 11.12
C LEU A 16 4.88 6.89 11.84
N GLU A 17 5.85 7.77 11.64
CA GLU A 17 7.14 7.75 12.35
C GLU A 17 7.51 9.16 12.80
N TRP A 18 8.27 9.26 13.88
CA TRP A 18 8.75 10.51 14.47
C TRP A 18 10.08 10.30 15.19
N GLU A 19 10.74 11.38 15.54
CA GLU A 19 11.98 11.34 16.30
C GLU A 19 11.73 11.27 17.81
N ARG A 20 12.67 10.61 18.50
CA ARG A 20 12.68 10.51 19.95
C ARG A 20 12.88 11.89 20.61
N ASN A 21 12.10 12.14 21.65
CA ASN A 21 12.36 13.17 22.64
C ASN A 21 12.63 12.50 23.99
N ALA A 22 13.88 12.61 24.50
CA ALA A 22 14.27 11.95 25.75
C ALA A 22 13.58 12.52 27.00
N ASN A 23 13.05 13.76 26.91
CA ASN A 23 12.52 14.52 28.05
C ASN A 23 11.00 14.34 28.24
N VAL A 24 10.37 13.38 27.55
CA VAL A 24 8.92 13.15 27.61
C VAL A 24 8.59 11.73 28.08
N THR A 25 7.38 11.53 28.61
CA THR A 25 6.89 10.22 29.00
C THR A 25 6.43 9.40 27.80
N GLY A 26 5.83 10.05 26.79
CA GLY A 26 5.32 9.36 25.61
C GLY A 26 4.68 10.33 24.61
N TYR A 27 3.87 9.77 23.73
CA TYR A 27 3.24 10.49 22.63
C TYR A 27 1.76 10.14 22.52
N ALA A 28 0.92 11.16 22.26
CA ALA A 28 -0.49 11.01 21.93
C ALA A 28 -0.69 11.26 20.44
N ILE A 29 -1.36 10.33 19.76
CA ILE A 29 -1.60 10.33 18.32
C ILE A 29 -3.10 10.47 18.08
N GLU A 30 -3.48 11.38 17.21
CA GLU A 30 -4.86 11.64 16.85
C GLU A 30 -5.06 11.56 15.32
N GLN A 31 -6.24 11.14 14.92
CA GLN A 31 -6.71 11.12 13.54
C GLN A 31 -7.90 12.08 13.39
N TYR A 32 -7.94 12.83 12.29
CA TYR A 32 -9.12 13.62 11.93
C TYR A 32 -10.18 12.71 11.34
N LYS A 33 -11.33 12.58 12.00
CA LYS A 33 -12.42 11.71 11.59
C LYS A 33 -13.76 12.33 11.97
N GLY A 34 -14.72 12.38 11.02
CA GLY A 34 -16.05 12.91 11.28
C GLY A 34 -16.05 14.37 11.76
N GLY A 35 -15.21 15.23 11.16
CA GLY A 35 -15.15 16.66 11.51
C GLY A 35 -14.35 17.00 12.78
N LYS A 36 -13.76 16.01 13.48
CA LYS A 36 -13.05 16.22 14.74
C LYS A 36 -11.76 15.39 14.84
N TRP A 37 -10.84 15.86 15.68
CA TRP A 37 -9.65 15.11 16.06
C TRP A 37 -10.01 14.08 17.13
N THR A 38 -9.68 12.83 16.88
CA THR A 38 -9.94 11.70 17.80
C THR A 38 -8.63 11.00 18.12
N GLN A 39 -8.35 10.80 19.39
CA GLN A 39 -7.17 10.06 19.84
C GLN A 39 -7.29 8.59 19.42
N ILE A 40 -6.29 8.10 18.70
CA ILE A 40 -6.22 6.71 18.22
C ILE A 40 -5.15 5.88 18.94
N ALA A 41 -4.16 6.53 19.53
CA ALA A 41 -3.13 5.85 20.30
C ALA A 41 -2.44 6.78 21.30
N VAL A 42 -1.90 6.16 22.37
CA VAL A 42 -0.96 6.78 23.30
C VAL A 42 0.19 5.81 23.54
N THR A 43 1.44 6.23 23.31
CA THR A 43 2.60 5.46 23.72
C THR A 43 2.92 5.76 25.18
N LYS A 44 3.23 4.74 25.97
CA LYS A 44 3.56 4.91 27.41
C LYS A 44 5.07 5.06 27.67
N ASN A 45 5.85 5.26 26.59
CA ASN A 45 7.29 5.46 26.66
C ASN A 45 7.75 6.37 25.51
N ASN A 46 8.94 6.92 25.62
CA ASN A 46 9.54 7.80 24.63
C ASN A 46 10.37 7.07 23.56
N THR A 47 10.44 5.74 23.61
CA THR A 47 11.20 4.89 22.67
C THR A 47 10.34 4.28 21.58
N THR A 48 9.02 4.32 21.72
CA THR A 48 8.09 3.95 20.63
C THR A 48 8.02 5.11 19.65
N LEU A 49 8.62 4.94 18.47
CA LEU A 49 8.80 6.00 17.46
C LEU A 49 8.05 5.71 16.17
N LYS A 50 7.21 4.69 16.19
CA LYS A 50 6.43 4.21 15.04
C LYS A 50 5.04 3.78 15.47
N PHE A 51 4.04 4.11 14.66
CA PHE A 51 2.68 3.62 14.83
C PHE A 51 2.05 3.29 13.48
N ILE A 52 1.36 2.13 13.39
CA ILE A 52 0.68 1.69 12.18
C ILE A 52 -0.82 1.84 12.39
N VAL A 53 -1.42 2.75 11.64
CA VAL A 53 -2.88 2.94 11.61
C VAL A 53 -3.45 1.95 10.60
N LYS A 54 -4.28 1.01 11.08
CA LYS A 54 -4.90 -0.06 10.27
C LYS A 54 -6.40 0.18 10.06
N GLY A 55 -7.02 -0.62 9.18
CA GLY A 55 -8.47 -0.57 8.93
C GLY A 55 -8.91 0.67 8.16
N LEU A 56 -8.02 1.22 7.35
CA LEU A 56 -8.28 2.38 6.51
C LEU A 56 -8.92 1.95 5.17
N ASN A 57 -9.68 2.85 4.56
CA ASN A 57 -10.23 2.64 3.23
C ASN A 57 -9.15 2.91 2.16
N PRO A 58 -9.15 2.15 1.05
CA PRO A 58 -8.25 2.40 -0.08
C PRO A 58 -8.50 3.77 -0.73
N ASP A 59 -7.46 4.31 -1.40
CA ASP A 59 -7.48 5.57 -2.15
C ASP A 59 -8.08 6.76 -1.37
N THR A 60 -7.82 6.79 -0.07
CA THR A 60 -8.40 7.78 0.85
C THR A 60 -7.31 8.58 1.54
N LYS A 61 -7.45 9.91 1.57
CA LYS A 61 -6.57 10.81 2.31
C LYS A 61 -6.95 10.83 3.77
N TYR A 62 -5.95 10.67 4.64
CA TYR A 62 -6.08 10.74 6.10
C TYR A 62 -5.17 11.81 6.66
N SER A 63 -5.66 12.51 7.67
CA SER A 63 -4.89 13.51 8.41
C SER A 63 -4.68 13.01 9.84
N PHE A 64 -3.45 13.17 10.32
CA PHE A 64 -3.02 12.79 11.65
C PHE A 64 -2.32 13.96 12.31
N ARG A 65 -2.28 13.96 13.65
CA ARG A 65 -1.43 14.83 14.43
C ARG A 65 -0.89 14.08 15.64
N ILE A 66 0.29 14.47 16.07
CA ILE A 66 0.98 13.88 17.21
C ILE A 66 1.48 14.98 18.14
N ARG A 67 1.41 14.75 19.45
CA ARG A 67 2.07 15.57 20.46
C ARG A 67 2.76 14.71 21.50
N ALA A 68 3.82 15.22 22.08
CA ALA A 68 4.47 14.61 23.23
C ALA A 68 3.72 15.00 24.50
N TYR A 69 3.84 14.14 25.52
CA TYR A 69 3.39 14.46 26.88
C TYR A 69 4.43 14.06 27.93
N LYS A 70 4.42 14.78 29.05
CA LYS A 70 5.23 14.48 30.23
C LYS A 70 4.33 14.37 31.45
N THR A 71 4.47 13.26 32.19
CA THR A 71 3.75 13.02 33.43
C THR A 71 4.73 13.07 34.61
N ASN A 72 4.45 13.93 35.58
CA ASN A 72 5.15 14.04 36.85
C ASN A 72 4.13 13.76 37.97
N GLY A 73 4.21 12.59 38.60
CA GLY A 73 3.17 12.15 39.52
C GLY A 73 1.80 12.09 38.86
N THR A 74 0.82 12.84 39.34
CA THR A 74 -0.55 12.90 38.80
C THR A 74 -0.74 13.94 37.73
N LYS A 75 0.21 14.86 37.50
CA LYS A 75 0.09 15.97 36.55
C LYS A 75 0.67 15.60 35.19
N THR A 76 -0.15 15.71 34.16
CA THR A 76 0.28 15.54 32.77
C THR A 76 0.27 16.87 32.03
N THR A 77 1.36 17.17 31.34
CA THR A 77 1.52 18.34 30.46
C THR A 77 1.75 17.87 29.04
N TYR A 78 1.24 18.64 28.07
CA TYR A 78 1.31 18.32 26.64
C TYR A 78 2.10 19.38 25.89
N GLY A 79 2.91 18.93 24.93
CA GLY A 79 3.51 19.82 23.94
C GLY A 79 2.58 20.14 22.78
N GLY A 80 3.04 21.01 21.88
CA GLY A 80 2.32 21.34 20.65
C GLY A 80 2.15 20.15 19.71
N TYR A 81 1.09 20.20 18.89
CA TYR A 81 0.84 19.21 17.85
C TYR A 81 1.75 19.41 16.63
N VAL A 82 2.16 18.32 16.03
CA VAL A 82 2.73 18.24 14.68
C VAL A 82 1.77 17.45 13.81
N SER A 83 1.34 18.03 12.70
CA SER A 83 0.38 17.42 11.77
C SER A 83 1.09 16.75 10.60
N MET A 84 0.49 15.68 10.10
CA MET A 84 0.94 14.93 8.93
C MET A 84 -0.27 14.37 8.19
N ALA A 85 -0.12 14.10 6.89
CA ALA A 85 -1.18 13.49 6.09
C ALA A 85 -0.59 12.43 5.14
N GLY A 86 -1.41 11.45 4.82
CA GLY A 86 -1.08 10.41 3.85
C GLY A 86 -2.32 9.92 3.12
N THR A 87 -2.12 9.43 1.89
CA THR A 87 -3.18 8.80 1.10
C THR A 87 -2.87 7.31 1.01
N THR A 88 -3.83 6.46 1.37
CA THR A 88 -3.73 5.01 1.16
C THR A 88 -3.66 4.70 -0.33
N ARG A 89 -2.99 3.59 -0.68
CA ARG A 89 -2.94 3.12 -2.06
C ARG A 89 -4.32 2.67 -2.52
N ILE A 90 -4.53 2.57 -3.83
CA ILE A 90 -5.72 1.94 -4.38
C ILE A 90 -5.75 0.45 -4.00
N ALA A 91 -6.93 -0.15 -3.97
CA ALA A 91 -7.08 -1.57 -3.66
C ALA A 91 -6.26 -2.45 -4.62
N ASN A 92 -5.70 -3.54 -4.09
CA ASN A 92 -5.00 -4.52 -4.91
C ASN A 92 -5.96 -5.20 -5.89
N VAL A 93 -5.41 -5.68 -6.99
CA VAL A 93 -6.13 -6.61 -7.87
C VAL A 93 -6.43 -7.89 -7.10
N ALA A 94 -7.62 -8.43 -7.23
CA ALA A 94 -8.00 -9.69 -6.61
C ALA A 94 -8.04 -10.82 -7.64
N LYS A 95 -7.85 -12.08 -7.18
CA LYS A 95 -7.97 -13.30 -7.98
C LYS A 95 -7.06 -13.29 -9.22
N PHE A 96 -5.82 -12.81 -9.08
CA PHE A 96 -4.86 -12.89 -10.19
C PHE A 96 -4.37 -14.32 -10.33
N ASN A 97 -4.66 -14.95 -11.47
CA ASN A 97 -4.32 -16.30 -11.79
C ASN A 97 -3.58 -16.38 -13.13
N ALA A 98 -2.72 -17.40 -13.25
CA ALA A 98 -2.07 -17.79 -14.49
C ALA A 98 -2.39 -19.26 -14.78
N THR A 99 -2.89 -19.56 -15.97
CA THR A 99 -3.30 -20.90 -16.39
C THR A 99 -2.64 -21.24 -17.72
N ALA A 100 -1.96 -22.38 -17.80
CA ALA A 100 -1.41 -22.89 -19.05
C ALA A 100 -2.56 -23.36 -19.94
N LEU A 101 -2.66 -22.79 -21.14
CA LEU A 101 -3.63 -23.20 -22.16
C LEU A 101 -3.02 -24.25 -23.12
N SER A 102 -1.69 -24.22 -23.28
CA SER A 102 -0.93 -25.16 -24.08
C SER A 102 0.54 -25.23 -23.63
N GLN A 103 1.39 -25.90 -24.41
CA GLN A 103 2.83 -25.95 -24.20
C GLN A 103 3.51 -24.57 -24.34
N THR A 104 2.89 -23.62 -25.03
CA THR A 104 3.51 -22.33 -25.38
C THR A 104 2.64 -21.11 -25.04
N VAL A 105 1.45 -21.32 -24.42
CA VAL A 105 0.45 -20.28 -24.18
C VAL A 105 -0.02 -20.30 -22.74
N VAL A 106 0.01 -19.15 -22.09
CA VAL A 106 -0.54 -18.91 -20.75
C VAL A 106 -1.63 -17.85 -20.82
N LYS A 107 -2.75 -18.08 -20.16
CA LYS A 107 -3.79 -17.10 -19.90
C LYS A 107 -3.61 -16.52 -18.49
N LEU A 108 -3.52 -15.22 -18.39
CA LEU A 108 -3.64 -14.45 -17.17
C LEU A 108 -5.09 -13.99 -16.99
N SER A 109 -5.61 -14.07 -15.78
CA SER A 109 -6.97 -13.62 -15.45
C SER A 109 -7.02 -12.99 -14.07
N TRP A 110 -7.90 -12.01 -13.88
CA TRP A 110 -8.05 -11.28 -12.61
C TRP A 110 -9.44 -10.69 -12.45
N SER A 111 -9.78 -10.30 -11.21
CA SER A 111 -11.00 -9.55 -10.94
C SER A 111 -10.81 -8.08 -11.31
N ARG A 112 -11.85 -7.49 -11.89
CA ARG A 112 -11.89 -6.06 -12.20
C ARG A 112 -11.69 -5.22 -10.91
N ASN A 113 -10.78 -4.25 -10.97
CA ASN A 113 -10.68 -3.21 -9.96
C ASN A 113 -11.50 -1.99 -10.44
N THR A 114 -12.63 -1.74 -9.79
CA THR A 114 -13.63 -0.74 -10.24
C THR A 114 -13.13 0.69 -10.19
N ILE A 115 -12.16 1.00 -9.31
CA ILE A 115 -11.58 2.34 -9.14
C ILE A 115 -10.30 2.57 -9.94
N ALA A 116 -9.75 1.52 -10.57
CA ALA A 116 -8.56 1.64 -11.39
C ALA A 116 -8.85 2.33 -12.74
N SER A 117 -7.81 2.89 -13.35
CA SER A 117 -7.78 3.30 -14.75
C SER A 117 -7.23 2.19 -15.64
N GLY A 118 -6.46 1.25 -15.08
CA GLY A 118 -5.87 0.14 -15.81
C GLY A 118 -4.91 -0.70 -14.97
N TYR A 119 -4.07 -1.48 -15.66
CA TYR A 119 -3.18 -2.47 -15.07
C TYR A 119 -1.80 -2.45 -15.70
N VAL A 120 -0.78 -2.74 -14.90
CA VAL A 120 0.58 -3.02 -15.36
C VAL A 120 0.87 -4.49 -15.07
N ILE A 121 1.33 -5.22 -16.08
CA ILE A 121 1.67 -6.64 -15.99
C ILE A 121 3.15 -6.82 -16.28
N GLU A 122 3.82 -7.58 -15.44
CA GLU A 122 5.24 -7.88 -15.53
C GLU A 122 5.48 -9.40 -15.48
N GLN A 123 6.50 -9.85 -16.17
CA GLN A 123 7.02 -11.20 -16.16
C GLN A 123 8.42 -11.22 -15.56
N TYR A 124 8.72 -12.22 -14.74
CA TYR A 124 10.09 -12.45 -14.26
C TYR A 124 10.89 -13.13 -15.34
N LYS A 125 11.94 -12.47 -15.84
CA LYS A 125 12.80 -12.96 -16.92
C LYS A 125 14.23 -12.46 -16.70
N GLY A 126 15.22 -13.38 -16.83
CA GLY A 126 16.63 -13.01 -16.70
C GLY A 126 16.97 -12.37 -15.35
N GLY A 127 16.45 -12.91 -14.23
CA GLY A 127 16.74 -12.41 -12.88
C GLY A 127 16.00 -11.12 -12.48
N LYS A 128 15.13 -10.57 -13.34
CA LYS A 128 14.43 -9.30 -13.08
C LYS A 128 12.97 -9.33 -13.54
N TRP A 129 12.16 -8.47 -12.93
CA TRP A 129 10.81 -8.20 -13.38
C TRP A 129 10.83 -7.24 -14.58
N THR A 130 10.23 -7.67 -15.67
CA THR A 130 10.15 -6.91 -16.93
C THR A 130 8.67 -6.67 -17.26
N GLN A 131 8.32 -5.42 -17.54
CA GLN A 131 6.97 -5.06 -17.97
C GLN A 131 6.69 -5.67 -19.34
N ILE A 132 5.60 -6.42 -19.43
CA ILE A 132 5.15 -7.04 -20.68
C ILE A 132 3.91 -6.35 -21.25
N ASN A 133 3.11 -5.67 -20.41
CA ASN A 133 1.96 -4.90 -20.90
C ASN A 133 1.52 -3.80 -19.92
N VAL A 134 0.89 -2.76 -20.49
CA VAL A 134 0.11 -1.74 -19.78
C VAL A 134 -1.27 -1.69 -20.40
N ILE A 135 -2.28 -2.10 -19.67
CA ILE A 135 -3.68 -2.12 -20.08
C ILE A 135 -4.35 -0.85 -19.53
N LYS A 136 -4.79 0.05 -20.41
CA LYS A 136 -5.42 1.33 -20.04
C LYS A 136 -6.95 1.24 -19.92
N ASP A 137 -7.49 0.04 -19.81
CA ASP A 137 -8.92 -0.22 -19.60
C ASP A 137 -9.10 -1.17 -18.40
N LYS A 138 -9.78 -0.68 -17.36
CA LYS A 138 -10.10 -1.46 -16.16
C LYS A 138 -11.06 -2.62 -16.40
N ASN A 139 -11.79 -2.62 -17.53
CA ASN A 139 -12.75 -3.67 -17.86
C ASN A 139 -12.09 -4.90 -18.47
N VAL A 140 -10.86 -4.78 -18.96
CA VAL A 140 -10.05 -5.92 -19.38
C VAL A 140 -9.63 -6.72 -18.15
N THR A 141 -9.99 -8.00 -18.13
CA THR A 141 -9.75 -8.90 -16.99
C THR A 141 -8.98 -10.17 -17.38
N THR A 142 -8.53 -10.25 -18.63
CA THR A 142 -7.73 -11.36 -19.13
C THR A 142 -6.65 -10.89 -20.11
N MET A 143 -5.56 -11.64 -20.20
CA MET A 143 -4.50 -11.45 -21.19
C MET A 143 -3.88 -12.80 -21.53
N VAL A 144 -3.56 -13.01 -22.80
CA VAL A 144 -2.79 -14.20 -23.26
C VAL A 144 -1.33 -13.80 -23.42
N VAL A 145 -0.44 -14.68 -22.95
CA VAL A 145 1.01 -14.51 -23.10
C VAL A 145 1.51 -15.67 -23.97
N SER A 146 2.11 -15.35 -25.11
CA SER A 146 2.71 -16.28 -26.06
C SER A 146 3.70 -15.54 -26.96
N PRO A 147 4.69 -16.22 -27.63
CA PRO A 147 5.07 -17.61 -27.41
C PRO A 147 5.89 -17.78 -26.14
N LEU A 148 5.73 -18.91 -25.47
CA LEU A 148 6.48 -19.33 -24.29
C LEU A 148 7.18 -20.67 -24.59
N ALA A 149 8.21 -21.03 -23.80
CA ALA A 149 8.84 -22.34 -23.90
C ALA A 149 7.99 -23.41 -23.21
N LYS A 150 7.96 -24.63 -23.78
CA LYS A 150 7.26 -25.79 -23.20
C LYS A 150 7.92 -26.27 -21.90
N GLY A 151 7.15 -26.84 -21.00
CA GLY A 151 7.62 -27.44 -19.75
C GLY A 151 8.33 -26.46 -18.82
N THR A 152 8.09 -25.15 -19.00
CA THR A 152 8.84 -24.06 -18.33
C THR A 152 7.95 -23.33 -17.34
N THR A 153 8.51 -23.03 -16.16
CA THR A 153 7.79 -22.27 -15.13
C THR A 153 7.98 -20.78 -15.31
N TYR A 154 6.87 -20.07 -15.33
CA TYR A 154 6.81 -18.61 -15.46
C TYR A 154 6.21 -17.98 -14.22
N SER A 155 6.76 -16.84 -13.82
CA SER A 155 6.21 -15.99 -12.76
C SER A 155 5.75 -14.68 -13.36
N PHE A 156 4.52 -14.29 -13.02
CA PHE A 156 3.92 -13.03 -13.40
C PHE A 156 3.54 -12.24 -12.16
N ARG A 157 3.56 -10.92 -12.26
CA ARG A 157 2.96 -10.04 -11.27
C ARG A 157 2.20 -8.92 -11.95
N MET A 158 1.21 -8.40 -11.27
CA MET A 158 0.47 -7.25 -11.75
C MET A 158 0.15 -6.28 -10.62
N LYS A 159 -0.07 -5.04 -10.98
CA LYS A 159 -0.65 -3.99 -10.14
C LYS A 159 -1.67 -3.20 -10.95
N SER A 160 -2.68 -2.67 -10.27
CA SER A 160 -3.57 -1.67 -10.87
C SER A 160 -2.99 -0.27 -10.71
N PHE A 161 -3.41 0.64 -11.57
CA PHE A 161 -3.14 2.07 -11.41
C PHE A 161 -4.42 2.88 -11.58
N LYS A 162 -4.43 4.06 -10.94
CA LYS A 162 -5.45 5.08 -11.11
C LYS A 162 -4.75 6.38 -11.48
N THR A 163 -5.16 6.97 -12.60
CA THR A 163 -4.65 8.27 -13.03
C THR A 163 -5.46 9.37 -12.33
N VAL A 164 -4.77 10.27 -11.65
CA VAL A 164 -5.35 11.43 -10.96
C VAL A 164 -4.44 12.63 -11.27
N ASP A 165 -5.01 13.67 -11.86
CA ASP A 165 -4.28 14.89 -12.23
C ASP A 165 -3.00 14.60 -13.04
N GLY A 166 -3.11 13.71 -14.04
CA GLY A 166 -1.99 13.32 -14.90
C GLY A 166 -0.96 12.37 -14.27
N SER A 167 -1.07 12.05 -12.98
CA SER A 167 -0.15 11.16 -12.26
C SER A 167 -0.79 9.83 -11.92
N ASN A 168 -0.01 8.74 -11.99
CA ASN A 168 -0.48 7.41 -11.66
C ASN A 168 -0.20 7.07 -10.19
N ARG A 169 -1.27 6.66 -9.48
CA ARG A 169 -1.20 6.01 -8.18
C ARG A 169 -1.33 4.50 -8.38
N PHE A 170 -0.51 3.72 -7.71
CA PHE A 170 -0.43 2.27 -7.90
C PHE A 170 -0.90 1.50 -6.66
N SER A 171 -1.51 0.32 -6.89
CA SER A 171 -1.68 -0.69 -5.85
C SER A 171 -0.35 -1.38 -5.52
N GLU A 172 -0.36 -2.28 -4.54
CA GLU A 172 0.68 -3.29 -4.38
C GLU A 172 0.64 -4.27 -5.55
N TYR A 173 1.75 -5.00 -5.75
CA TYR A 173 1.78 -6.12 -6.68
C TYR A 173 1.08 -7.34 -6.11
N ILE A 174 0.43 -8.10 -6.98
CA ILE A 174 -0.02 -9.47 -6.74
C ILE A 174 0.66 -10.37 -7.77
N SER A 175 1.04 -11.58 -7.38
CA SER A 175 1.81 -12.49 -8.23
C SER A 175 1.06 -13.79 -8.49
N ALA A 176 1.34 -14.40 -9.64
CA ALA A 176 0.89 -15.72 -10.03
C ALA A 176 2.05 -16.49 -10.69
N LYS A 177 2.05 -17.82 -10.54
CA LYS A 177 3.05 -18.74 -11.11
C LYS A 177 2.36 -19.85 -11.86
N VAL A 178 2.93 -20.29 -12.98
CA VAL A 178 2.39 -21.36 -13.82
C VAL A 178 3.52 -22.08 -14.55
N THR A 179 3.34 -23.37 -14.79
CA THR A 179 4.23 -24.17 -15.67
C THR A 179 3.47 -24.52 -16.94
N THR A 180 4.06 -24.23 -18.11
CA THR A 180 3.51 -24.64 -19.41
C THR A 180 3.52 -26.16 -19.53
N ALA A 181 2.63 -26.74 -20.33
CA ALA A 181 2.61 -28.18 -20.57
C ALA A 181 3.95 -28.65 -21.20
N LYS A 182 4.29 -29.92 -20.97
CA LYS A 182 5.48 -30.56 -21.53
C LYS A 182 5.29 -30.96 -22.99
#